data_06daf09bb59a0dbdc3a5f34ca2029897
#
_entry.id   06daf09bb59a0dbdc3a5f34ca2029897
#
_cell.length_a   1.000
_cell.length_b   1.000
_cell.length_c   1.000
_cell.angle_alpha   90.00
_cell.angle_beta   90.00
_cell.angle_gamma   90.00
#
_symmetry.space_group_name_H-M   'P 1'
#
loop_
_entity.id
_entity.type
_entity.pdbx_description
1 polymer ?
#
loop_
_entity_poly.entity_id
_entity_poly.type
_entity_poly.pdbx_seq_one_letter_code
_entity_poly.pdbx_strand_id
1 'polypeptide(L)'
;NSDRIFHLGDFSSATKYEDIASIVKKLQGQKFFIKGNHDRSKVLEQLKADNLIQNWYQYEEIKLADTTACLFHFPITSWHKQNYGSIMLHGHSHGAFIEGKGKILDVGIDSAYNIKKKHSFFSEEEIKEYLQQRESYVADQHISVKE
;
A
#
# COMPACT_ATOMS: atom_id res chain seq x y z
N ASN A 1 -7.04 7.36 -19.31
CA ASN A 1 -6.10 7.72 -18.26
C ASN A 1 -5.18 6.52 -17.99
N SER A 2 -3.87 6.71 -18.14
CA SER A 2 -2.84 5.66 -17.97
C SER A 2 -2.33 5.54 -16.53
N ASP A 3 -2.82 6.38 -15.61
CA ASP A 3 -2.36 6.39 -14.23
C ASP A 3 -2.67 5.07 -13.54
N ARG A 4 -1.71 4.56 -12.79
CA ARG A 4 -1.88 3.37 -11.97
C ARG A 4 -2.25 3.78 -10.55
N ILE A 5 -3.29 3.17 -10.02
CA ILE A 5 -3.77 3.39 -8.65
C ILE A 5 -3.66 2.08 -7.89
N PHE A 6 -2.95 2.10 -6.78
CA PHE A 6 -2.82 0.97 -5.86
C PHE A 6 -3.64 1.24 -4.62
N HIS A 7 -4.62 0.38 -4.35
CA HIS A 7 -5.40 0.40 -3.12
C HIS A 7 -4.86 -0.64 -2.15
N LEU A 8 -4.47 -0.22 -0.95
CA LEU A 8 -3.76 -1.09 -0.01
C LEU A 8 -4.68 -1.79 1.01
N GLY A 9 -5.85 -2.22 0.56
CA GLY A 9 -6.74 -3.11 1.30
C GLY A 9 -7.88 -2.42 2.04
N ASP A 10 -8.85 -3.23 2.44
CA ASP A 10 -10.06 -2.80 3.14
C ASP A 10 -10.84 -1.71 2.38
N PHE A 11 -11.07 -2.01 1.09
CA PHE A 11 -11.64 -1.04 0.15
C PHE A 11 -13.04 -0.58 0.53
N SER A 12 -13.87 -1.47 1.07
CA SER A 12 -15.26 -1.13 1.35
C SER A 12 -15.83 -2.00 2.46
N SER A 13 -16.66 -1.40 3.31
CA SER A 13 -17.47 -2.10 4.30
C SER A 13 -18.74 -2.74 3.69
N ALA A 14 -19.03 -2.49 2.40
CA ALA A 14 -20.16 -3.10 1.73
C ALA A 14 -20.03 -4.62 1.64
N THR A 15 -21.14 -5.31 1.84
CA THR A 15 -21.17 -6.78 1.81
C THR A 15 -21.59 -7.36 0.45
N LYS A 16 -22.32 -6.58 -0.35
CA LYS A 16 -22.80 -6.99 -1.66
C LYS A 16 -21.81 -6.60 -2.76
N TYR A 17 -21.58 -7.53 -3.68
CA TYR A 17 -20.69 -7.31 -4.81
C TYR A 17 -21.08 -6.10 -5.66
N GLU A 18 -22.39 -5.93 -5.95
CA GLU A 18 -22.92 -4.87 -6.80
C GLU A 18 -22.59 -3.48 -6.24
N ASP A 19 -22.66 -3.32 -4.91
CA ASP A 19 -22.34 -2.05 -4.26
C ASP A 19 -20.85 -1.74 -4.41
N ILE A 20 -19.99 -2.74 -4.16
CA ILE A 20 -18.54 -2.59 -4.33
C ILE A 20 -18.20 -2.29 -5.79
N ALA A 21 -18.73 -3.06 -6.74
CA ALA A 21 -18.50 -2.85 -8.16
C ALA A 21 -18.97 -1.47 -8.64
N SER A 22 -20.08 -0.96 -8.11
CA SER A 22 -20.58 0.37 -8.44
C SER A 22 -19.62 1.48 -8.01
N ILE A 23 -18.95 1.32 -6.87
CA ILE A 23 -17.92 2.26 -6.39
C ILE A 23 -16.66 2.16 -7.26
N VAL A 24 -16.17 0.94 -7.52
CA VAL A 24 -14.97 0.70 -8.33
C VAL A 24 -15.10 1.26 -9.74
N LYS A 25 -16.29 1.16 -10.35
CA LYS A 25 -16.60 1.73 -11.69
C LYS A 25 -16.43 3.25 -11.75
N LYS A 26 -16.61 3.96 -10.65
CA LYS A 26 -16.46 5.42 -10.59
C LYS A 26 -15.00 5.87 -10.48
N LEU A 27 -14.11 4.98 -10.06
CA LEU A 27 -12.69 5.30 -9.95
C LEU A 27 -12.03 5.34 -11.32
N GLN A 28 -11.22 6.38 -11.54
CA GLN A 28 -10.44 6.55 -12.77
C GLN A 28 -9.11 5.77 -12.70
N GLY A 29 -8.50 5.54 -13.86
CA GLY A 29 -7.17 4.92 -13.98
C GLY A 29 -7.17 3.38 -13.89
N GLN A 30 -5.97 2.83 -14.00
CA GLN A 30 -5.73 1.39 -13.87
C GLN A 30 -5.65 1.03 -12.38
N LYS A 31 -6.54 0.17 -11.93
CA LYS A 31 -6.71 -0.15 -10.51
C LYS A 31 -6.09 -1.48 -10.15
N PHE A 32 -5.22 -1.46 -9.15
CA PHE A 32 -4.58 -2.63 -8.55
C PHE A 32 -4.89 -2.67 -7.06
N PHE A 33 -5.24 -3.83 -6.54
CA PHE A 33 -5.62 -3.97 -5.14
C PHE A 33 -4.66 -4.87 -4.38
N ILE A 34 -4.27 -4.44 -3.20
CA ILE A 34 -3.70 -5.30 -2.17
C ILE A 34 -4.86 -5.73 -1.28
N LYS A 35 -4.97 -7.01 -1.00
CA LYS A 35 -6.05 -7.55 -0.17
C LYS A 35 -5.85 -7.17 1.29
N GLY A 36 -6.85 -6.51 1.89
CA GLY A 36 -6.95 -6.29 3.33
C GLY A 36 -7.62 -7.45 4.05
N ASN A 37 -7.68 -7.34 5.39
CA ASN A 37 -8.30 -8.37 6.21
C ASN A 37 -9.84 -8.40 6.10
N HIS A 38 -10.48 -7.29 5.76
CA HIS A 38 -11.92 -7.23 5.51
C HIS A 38 -12.29 -7.53 4.05
N ASP A 39 -11.34 -7.55 3.13
CA ASP A 39 -11.59 -7.86 1.73
C ASP A 39 -11.78 -9.37 1.51
N ARG A 40 -12.80 -9.73 0.74
CA ARG A 40 -13.08 -11.12 0.37
C ARG A 40 -12.43 -11.45 -0.97
N SER A 41 -11.57 -12.49 -1.01
CA SER A 41 -10.87 -12.91 -2.22
C SER A 41 -11.83 -13.18 -3.38
N LYS A 42 -13.01 -13.78 -3.12
CA LYS A 42 -14.03 -14.03 -4.16
C LYS A 42 -14.53 -12.74 -4.80
N VAL A 43 -14.65 -11.66 -4.03
CA VAL A 43 -15.07 -10.34 -4.54
C VAL A 43 -13.98 -9.75 -5.42
N LEU A 44 -12.72 -9.82 -4.99
CA LEU A 44 -11.57 -9.32 -5.76
C LEU A 44 -11.40 -10.10 -7.07
N GLU A 45 -11.56 -11.44 -7.04
CA GLU A 45 -11.55 -12.26 -8.26
C GLU A 45 -12.67 -11.87 -9.22
N GLN A 46 -13.88 -11.64 -8.71
CA GLN A 46 -15.00 -11.23 -9.56
C GLN A 46 -14.78 -9.83 -10.16
N LEU A 47 -14.25 -8.87 -9.38
CA LEU A 47 -13.91 -7.54 -9.89
C LEU A 47 -12.88 -7.62 -11.03
N LYS A 48 -11.90 -8.54 -10.93
CA LYS A 48 -10.93 -8.81 -11.98
C LYS A 48 -11.57 -9.46 -13.20
N ALA A 49 -12.40 -10.48 -13.00
CA ALA A 49 -13.11 -11.16 -14.08
C ALA A 49 -14.03 -10.21 -14.87
N ASP A 50 -14.64 -9.25 -14.17
CA ASP A 50 -15.49 -8.21 -14.79
C ASP A 50 -14.68 -7.03 -15.37
N ASN A 51 -13.35 -7.11 -15.40
CA ASN A 51 -12.43 -6.07 -15.87
C ASN A 51 -12.58 -4.72 -15.15
N LEU A 52 -13.02 -4.73 -13.90
CA LEU A 52 -13.14 -3.52 -13.09
C LEU A 52 -11.84 -3.13 -12.40
N ILE A 53 -10.96 -4.11 -12.19
CA ILE A 53 -9.59 -3.94 -11.72
C ILE A 53 -8.63 -4.73 -12.62
N GLN A 54 -7.37 -4.32 -12.70
CA GLN A 54 -6.35 -5.01 -13.48
C GLN A 54 -5.88 -6.28 -12.78
N ASN A 55 -5.59 -6.19 -11.49
CA ASN A 55 -5.20 -7.34 -10.68
C ASN A 55 -5.34 -7.03 -9.18
N TRP A 56 -5.18 -8.09 -8.36
CA TRP A 56 -5.05 -7.96 -6.91
C TRP A 56 -3.98 -8.92 -6.39
N TYR A 57 -3.41 -8.58 -5.25
CA TYR A 57 -2.30 -9.29 -4.61
C TYR A 57 -2.48 -9.30 -3.10
N GLN A 58 -1.80 -10.19 -2.40
CA GLN A 58 -1.63 -10.08 -0.95
C GLN A 58 -0.40 -9.22 -0.62
N TYR A 59 0.66 -9.37 -1.39
CA TYR A 59 1.89 -8.61 -1.35
C TYR A 59 2.35 -8.35 -2.77
N GLU A 60 2.87 -7.17 -3.05
CA GLU A 60 3.41 -6.83 -4.37
C GLU A 60 4.63 -5.90 -4.22
N GLU A 61 5.53 -5.99 -5.16
CA GLU A 61 6.66 -5.07 -5.27
C GLU A 61 6.54 -4.29 -6.56
N ILE A 62 6.61 -2.98 -6.48
CA ILE A 62 6.56 -2.11 -7.65
C ILE A 62 7.79 -1.22 -7.72
N LYS A 63 8.10 -0.79 -8.94
CA LYS A 63 9.04 0.30 -9.15
C LYS A 63 8.32 1.62 -8.88
N LEU A 64 8.82 2.39 -7.94
CA LEU A 64 8.34 3.73 -7.62
C LEU A 64 9.51 4.71 -7.79
N ALA A 65 9.48 5.52 -8.83
CA ALA A 65 10.62 6.33 -9.27
C ALA A 65 11.88 5.47 -9.44
N ASP A 66 12.90 5.72 -8.64
CA ASP A 66 14.21 5.06 -8.66
C ASP A 66 14.34 3.95 -7.59
N THR A 67 13.31 3.71 -6.78
CA THR A 67 13.34 2.72 -5.70
C THR A 67 12.32 1.60 -5.88
N THR A 68 12.42 0.56 -5.05
CA THR A 68 11.43 -0.49 -4.92
C THR A 68 10.46 -0.12 -3.79
N ALA A 69 9.17 -0.19 -4.05
CA ALA A 69 8.14 -0.08 -3.04
C ALA A 69 7.50 -1.45 -2.81
N CYS A 70 7.54 -1.91 -1.57
CA CYS A 70 6.86 -3.11 -1.11
C CYS A 70 5.47 -2.71 -0.63
N LEU A 71 4.43 -3.35 -1.16
CA LEU A 71 3.04 -3.06 -0.87
C LEU A 71 2.44 -4.22 -0.09
N PHE A 72 1.92 -3.94 1.09
CA PHE A 72 1.22 -4.90 1.92
C PHE A 72 0.14 -4.19 2.73
N HIS A 73 -0.93 -4.89 3.09
CA HIS A 73 -1.99 -4.26 3.87
C HIS A 73 -1.54 -3.90 5.28
N PHE A 74 -0.79 -4.78 5.93
CA PHE A 74 -0.30 -4.58 7.30
C PHE A 74 1.08 -3.92 7.33
N PRO A 75 1.39 -3.09 8.36
CA PRO A 75 2.77 -2.68 8.60
C PRO A 75 3.64 -3.89 8.99
N ILE A 76 4.79 -4.02 8.35
CA ILE A 76 5.78 -5.06 8.66
C ILE A 76 7.11 -4.42 9.00
N THR A 77 7.91 -5.11 9.83
CA THR A 77 9.17 -4.57 10.33
C THR A 77 10.35 -4.86 9.41
N SER A 78 10.25 -5.88 8.56
CA SER A 78 11.28 -6.29 7.63
C SER A 78 10.66 -6.56 6.26
N TRP A 79 11.28 -6.05 5.19
CA TRP A 79 10.83 -6.20 3.81
C TRP A 79 12.00 -6.27 2.83
N HIS A 80 11.73 -6.70 1.62
CA HIS A 80 12.74 -6.90 0.59
C HIS A 80 13.52 -5.62 0.28
N LYS A 81 14.85 -5.72 0.24
CA LYS A 81 15.79 -4.62 -0.03
C LYS A 81 15.70 -3.44 0.96
N GLN A 82 15.20 -3.64 2.17
CA GLN A 82 15.10 -2.60 3.19
C GLN A 82 16.45 -1.90 3.44
N ASN A 83 17.54 -2.69 3.50
CA ASN A 83 18.91 -2.18 3.66
C ASN A 83 19.47 -1.47 2.42
N TYR A 84 18.81 -1.59 1.27
CA TYR A 84 19.15 -0.90 0.02
C TYR A 84 18.21 0.29 -0.26
N GLY A 85 17.47 0.74 0.73
CA GLY A 85 16.63 1.92 0.64
C GLY A 85 15.26 1.71 0.03
N SER A 86 14.79 0.47 -0.15
CA SER A 86 13.40 0.20 -0.54
C SER A 86 12.43 0.70 0.52
N ILE A 87 11.22 1.00 0.11
CA ILE A 87 10.18 1.57 0.97
C ILE A 87 9.05 0.56 1.20
N MET A 88 8.40 0.68 2.36
CA MET A 88 7.23 -0.11 2.73
C MET A 88 6.01 0.79 2.78
N LEU A 89 4.98 0.46 2.00
CA LEU A 89 3.71 1.16 1.99
C LEU A 89 2.60 0.23 2.46
N HIS A 90 1.78 0.70 3.41
CA HIS A 90 0.71 -0.11 3.99
C HIS A 90 -0.56 0.71 4.22
N GLY A 91 -1.62 0.02 4.61
CA GLY A 91 -2.87 0.59 5.11
C GLY A 91 -3.15 0.12 6.54
N HIS A 92 -4.33 -0.39 6.79
CA HIS A 92 -4.79 -1.05 8.01
C HIS A 92 -4.87 -0.16 9.27
N SER A 93 -3.89 0.69 9.49
CA SER A 93 -3.68 1.39 10.78
C SER A 93 -4.55 2.63 10.96
N HIS A 94 -5.34 3.04 9.96
CA HIS A 94 -6.23 4.21 10.00
C HIS A 94 -5.55 5.49 10.53
N GLY A 95 -4.28 5.71 10.14
CA GLY A 95 -3.50 6.85 10.61
C GLY A 95 -3.04 6.78 12.06
N ALA A 96 -3.30 5.67 12.77
CA ALA A 96 -2.88 5.46 14.15
C ALA A 96 -1.53 4.72 14.26
N PHE A 97 -0.86 4.45 13.13
CA PHE A 97 0.43 3.79 13.14
C PHE A 97 1.47 4.70 13.78
N ILE A 98 2.02 4.25 14.90
CA ILE A 98 3.19 4.89 15.49
C ILE A 98 4.37 4.55 14.57
N GLU A 99 4.97 5.58 14.00
CA GLU A 99 6.02 5.45 12.98
C GLU A 99 7.09 4.43 13.38
N GLY A 100 7.18 3.38 12.59
CA GLY A 100 8.26 2.39 12.68
C GLY A 100 9.59 2.99 12.25
N LYS A 101 10.67 2.26 12.51
CA LYS A 101 11.99 2.62 11.98
C LYS A 101 12.08 2.35 10.49
N GLY A 102 12.81 3.19 9.77
CA GLY A 102 13.05 3.03 8.34
C GLY A 102 12.03 3.74 7.45
N LYS A 103 12.07 3.42 6.17
CA LYS A 103 11.26 4.04 5.13
C LYS A 103 9.91 3.34 4.98
N ILE A 104 9.06 3.50 6.00
CA ILE A 104 7.70 2.94 6.04
C ILE A 104 6.67 4.06 6.16
N LEU A 105 5.52 3.91 5.48
CA LEU A 105 4.43 4.89 5.46
C LEU A 105 3.06 4.20 5.40
N ASP A 106 2.16 4.59 6.29
CA ASP A 106 0.72 4.35 6.13
C ASP A 106 0.18 5.32 5.07
N VAL A 107 -0.26 4.78 3.94
CA VAL A 107 -0.83 5.57 2.82
C VAL A 107 -2.36 5.62 2.84
N GLY A 108 -2.99 5.19 3.92
CA GLY A 108 -4.44 5.28 4.10
C GLY A 108 -4.94 6.73 4.12
N ILE A 109 -6.23 6.91 3.84
CA ILE A 109 -6.87 8.24 3.78
C ILE A 109 -6.78 8.98 5.12
N ASP A 110 -6.90 8.26 6.24
CA ASP A 110 -6.79 8.85 7.58
C ASP A 110 -5.36 9.32 7.87
N SER A 111 -4.36 8.55 7.45
CA SER A 111 -2.96 8.96 7.51
C SER A 111 -2.68 10.20 6.64
N ALA A 112 -3.24 10.25 5.43
CA ALA A 112 -3.14 11.40 4.56
C ALA A 112 -3.75 12.65 5.22
N TYR A 113 -4.89 12.52 5.91
CA TYR A 113 -5.47 13.61 6.68
C TYR A 113 -4.56 14.07 7.82
N ASN A 114 -3.96 13.14 8.56
CA ASN A 114 -3.05 13.48 9.66
C ASN A 114 -1.82 14.24 9.16
N ILE A 115 -1.25 13.85 8.03
CA ILE A 115 -0.03 14.43 7.46
C ILE A 115 -0.33 15.70 6.66
N LYS A 116 -1.31 15.64 5.74
CA LYS A 116 -1.58 16.70 4.75
C LYS A 116 -2.75 17.60 5.11
N LYS A 117 -3.49 17.29 6.18
CA LYS A 117 -4.74 17.96 6.59
C LYS A 117 -5.83 17.92 5.51
N LYS A 118 -5.78 16.88 4.66
CA LYS A 118 -6.70 16.66 3.56
C LYS A 118 -6.91 15.16 3.34
N HIS A 119 -8.17 14.71 3.23
CA HIS A 119 -8.49 13.37 2.77
C HIS A 119 -8.18 13.25 1.27
N SER A 120 -7.07 12.62 0.94
CA SER A 120 -6.59 12.49 -0.43
C SER A 120 -5.71 11.24 -0.56
N PHE A 121 -5.34 10.89 -1.80
CA PHE A 121 -4.33 9.87 -2.05
C PHE A 121 -2.93 10.44 -1.85
N PHE A 122 -1.96 9.57 -1.64
CA PHE A 122 -0.55 9.91 -1.78
C PHE A 122 -0.13 9.73 -3.24
N SER A 123 0.45 10.76 -3.85
CA SER A 123 1.14 10.63 -5.13
C SER A 123 2.53 10.02 -4.93
N GLU A 124 3.13 9.56 -6.04
CA GLU A 124 4.51 9.07 -6.05
C GLU A 124 5.49 10.13 -5.52
N GLU A 125 5.32 11.38 -5.94
CA GLU A 125 6.15 12.51 -5.52
C GLU A 125 6.01 12.79 -4.02
N GLU A 126 4.79 12.80 -3.49
CA GLU A 126 4.53 13.00 -2.06
C GLU A 126 5.14 11.89 -1.20
N ILE A 127 5.02 10.63 -1.63
CA ILE A 127 5.65 9.48 -0.95
C ILE A 127 7.18 9.65 -0.94
N LYS A 128 7.77 10.00 -2.08
CA LYS A 128 9.21 10.20 -2.21
C LYS A 128 9.68 11.34 -1.31
N GLU A 129 9.03 12.49 -1.35
CA GLU A 129 9.36 13.65 -0.51
C GLU A 129 9.29 13.33 0.98
N TYR A 130 8.22 12.64 1.40
CA TYR A 130 8.03 12.27 2.80
C TYR A 130 9.08 11.27 3.29
N LEU A 131 9.45 10.27 2.49
CA LEU A 131 10.36 9.20 2.90
C LEU A 131 11.84 9.46 2.61
N GLN A 132 12.19 10.41 1.75
CA GLN A 132 13.60 10.72 1.46
C GLN A 132 14.36 11.24 2.69
N GLN A 133 13.66 11.88 3.63
CA GLN A 133 14.24 12.39 4.87
C GLN A 133 14.45 11.31 5.93
N ARG A 134 13.93 10.10 5.71
CA ARG A 134 14.03 8.99 6.66
C ARG A 134 15.24 8.12 6.34
N GLU A 135 15.96 7.74 7.38
CA GLU A 135 17.08 6.80 7.25
C GLU A 135 16.57 5.39 6.95
N SER A 136 17.37 4.64 6.19
CA SER A 136 17.13 3.20 6.04
C SER A 136 17.40 2.49 7.37
N TYR A 137 16.56 1.53 7.69
CA TYR A 137 16.71 0.71 8.90
C TYR A 137 16.77 -0.76 8.50
N VAL A 138 17.64 -1.52 9.15
CA VAL A 138 17.78 -2.97 8.94
C VAL A 138 17.27 -3.67 10.18
N ALA A 139 16.11 -4.31 10.08
CA ALA A 139 15.53 -5.10 11.16
C ALA A 139 16.25 -6.43 11.35
N ASP A 140 16.70 -7.03 10.25
CA ASP A 140 17.34 -8.35 10.20
C ASP A 140 18.86 -8.17 10.06
N GLN A 141 19.55 -8.05 11.17
CA GLN A 141 21.01 -8.14 11.16
C GLN A 141 21.40 -9.62 11.23
N HIS A 142 22.00 -10.12 10.17
CA HIS A 142 22.72 -11.39 10.25
C HIS A 142 23.90 -11.21 11.23
N ILE A 143 23.72 -11.68 12.44
CA ILE A 143 24.82 -11.79 13.39
C ILE A 143 25.72 -12.89 12.82
N SER A 144 26.87 -12.48 12.27
CA SER A 144 27.94 -13.42 11.95
C SER A 144 28.41 -13.99 13.30
N VAL A 145 27.97 -15.18 13.64
CA VAL A 145 28.58 -15.95 14.73
C VAL A 145 30.00 -16.21 14.27
N LYS A 146 30.95 -15.47 14.80
CA LYS A 146 32.37 -15.82 14.67
C LYS A 146 32.56 -17.08 15.50
N GLU A 147 32.80 -18.23 14.83
CA GLU A 147 33.32 -19.43 15.43
C GLU A 147 34.68 -19.17 16.08
#